data_ecf895a9d1aa387353aa54bce3c4821e
#
_entry.id   ecf895a9d1aa387353aa54bce3c4821e
#
_cell.length_a   1.000
_cell.length_b   1.000
_cell.length_c   1.000
_cell.angle_alpha   90.00
_cell.angle_beta   90.00
_cell.angle_gamma   90.00
#
_symmetry.space_group_name_H-M   'P 1'
#
loop_
_entity.id
_entity.type
_entity.pdbx_description
1 polymer ?
#
loop_
_entity_poly.entity_id
_entity_poly.type
_entity_poly.pdbx_seq_one_letter_code
_entity_poly.pdbx_strand_id
1 'polypeptide(L)'
;PVRPLALDLTDRSSFATYAKALTEEPVEVGLLVNASGFGKFRAVVDTPLEVNLNMVDLNCQAVMALCQLTIPYMPEGGQIINIASVAAFQPIPYIDVYGASKAFVLSFSRALNRELRSRGVGVMALCPFWTRTAFFDRATGDGGQENVVKKYVAMYEPEQLVQRAWRDAKRGKDVSQFGFVARFQTGLTKLLPHSLVM
;
A
#
# COMPACT_ATOMS: atom_id res chain seq x y z
N PRO A 1 -3.16 -20.16 -16.73
CA PRO A 1 -3.86 -20.76 -15.58
C PRO A 1 -3.70 -19.87 -14.35
N VAL A 2 -4.70 -19.80 -13.48
CA VAL A 2 -4.63 -19.12 -12.20
C VAL A 2 -4.35 -20.18 -11.12
N ARG A 3 -3.36 -19.94 -10.26
CA ARG A 3 -3.04 -20.80 -9.11
C ARG A 3 -3.39 -20.05 -7.82
N PRO A 4 -4.54 -20.29 -7.19
CA PRO A 4 -4.91 -19.63 -5.95
C PRO A 4 -4.08 -20.21 -4.79
N LEU A 5 -3.60 -19.32 -3.89
CA LEU A 5 -2.93 -19.67 -2.66
C LEU A 5 -3.59 -18.88 -1.52
N ALA A 6 -4.39 -19.56 -0.70
CA ALA A 6 -5.07 -18.93 0.44
C ALA A 6 -4.10 -18.84 1.62
N LEU A 7 -3.71 -17.61 2.00
CA LEU A 7 -2.78 -17.33 3.09
C LEU A 7 -3.35 -16.22 3.99
N ASP A 8 -3.20 -16.38 5.29
CA ASP A 8 -3.33 -15.27 6.23
C ASP A 8 -1.98 -14.53 6.28
N LEU A 9 -1.91 -13.35 5.69
CA LEU A 9 -0.68 -12.56 5.63
C LEU A 9 -0.34 -11.85 6.95
N THR A 10 -1.20 -11.93 7.97
CA THR A 10 -0.89 -11.50 9.34
C THR A 10 -0.17 -12.59 10.12
N ASP A 11 -0.27 -13.85 9.68
CA ASP A 11 0.47 -14.97 10.25
C ASP A 11 1.82 -15.16 9.53
N ARG A 12 2.91 -14.99 10.28
CA ARG A 12 4.28 -15.15 9.76
C ARG A 12 4.57 -16.55 9.21
N SER A 13 3.88 -17.59 9.68
CA SER A 13 4.02 -18.96 9.15
C SER A 13 3.60 -19.06 7.68
N SER A 14 2.69 -18.19 7.24
CA SER A 14 2.24 -18.10 5.85
C SER A 14 3.37 -17.73 4.88
N PHE A 15 4.40 -17.00 5.35
CA PHE A 15 5.53 -16.62 4.49
C PHE A 15 6.38 -17.84 4.10
N ALA A 16 6.48 -18.86 4.95
CA ALA A 16 7.15 -20.10 4.60
C ALA A 16 6.37 -20.87 3.51
N THR A 17 5.05 -20.89 3.59
CA THR A 17 4.18 -21.49 2.56
C THR A 17 4.29 -20.74 1.24
N TYR A 18 4.32 -19.39 1.27
CA TYR A 18 4.53 -18.58 0.08
C TYR A 18 5.91 -18.83 -0.55
N ALA A 19 6.98 -18.85 0.24
CA ALA A 19 8.33 -19.13 -0.22
C ALA A 19 8.43 -20.52 -0.88
N LYS A 20 7.81 -21.53 -0.26
CA LYS A 20 7.72 -22.88 -0.83
C LYS A 20 7.03 -22.89 -2.19
N ALA A 21 5.91 -22.16 -2.33
CA ALA A 21 5.19 -22.07 -3.61
C ALA A 21 6.03 -21.43 -4.73
N LEU A 22 6.98 -20.56 -4.41
CA LEU A 22 7.92 -19.99 -5.37
C LEU A 22 9.04 -20.96 -5.77
N THR A 23 9.34 -21.96 -4.95
CA THR A 23 10.43 -22.92 -5.19
C THR A 23 9.98 -24.22 -5.84
N GLU A 24 8.70 -24.61 -5.71
CA GLU A 24 8.18 -25.89 -6.20
C GLU A 24 8.19 -26.03 -7.72
N GLU A 25 8.14 -24.91 -8.44
CA GLU A 25 8.22 -24.88 -9.90
C GLU A 25 9.17 -23.74 -10.32
N PRO A 26 9.88 -23.86 -11.46
CA PRO A 26 10.66 -22.74 -11.97
C PRO A 26 9.71 -21.57 -12.29
N VAL A 27 9.65 -20.60 -11.38
CA VAL A 27 8.78 -19.41 -11.51
C VAL A 27 9.65 -18.20 -11.81
N GLU A 28 9.27 -17.48 -12.85
CA GLU A 28 9.75 -16.14 -13.13
C GLU A 28 8.63 -15.15 -12.85
N VAL A 29 8.83 -14.25 -11.87
CA VAL A 29 7.81 -13.29 -11.45
C VAL A 29 8.04 -11.95 -12.15
N GLY A 30 7.34 -11.71 -13.25
CA GLY A 30 7.41 -10.45 -14.00
C GLY A 30 6.73 -9.27 -13.28
N LEU A 31 5.72 -9.54 -12.45
CA LEU A 31 4.98 -8.50 -11.70
C LEU A 31 4.54 -9.01 -10.34
N LEU A 32 4.90 -8.27 -9.28
CA LEU A 32 4.34 -8.42 -7.93
C LEU A 32 3.45 -7.23 -7.60
N VAL A 33 2.21 -7.47 -7.17
CA VAL A 33 1.31 -6.42 -6.69
C VAL A 33 0.89 -6.72 -5.25
N ASN A 34 1.38 -5.92 -4.30
CA ASN A 34 0.98 -5.98 -2.90
C ASN A 34 -0.23 -5.07 -2.67
N ALA A 35 -1.44 -5.65 -2.78
CA ALA A 35 -2.71 -4.93 -2.70
C ALA A 35 -3.51 -5.20 -1.43
N SER A 36 -3.10 -6.17 -0.61
CA SER A 36 -3.74 -6.47 0.67
C SER A 36 -3.47 -5.37 1.69
N GLY A 37 -4.48 -5.00 2.46
CA GLY A 37 -4.37 -4.00 3.49
C GLY A 37 -5.73 -3.48 3.95
N PHE A 38 -5.77 -2.92 5.15
CA PHE A 38 -6.97 -2.25 5.67
C PHE A 38 -6.59 -1.04 6.50
N GLY A 39 -7.60 -0.24 6.84
CA GLY A 39 -7.49 0.90 7.74
C GLY A 39 -8.64 0.93 8.72
N LYS A 40 -8.49 1.71 9.79
CA LYS A 40 -9.57 2.09 10.70
C LYS A 40 -9.56 3.62 10.85
N PHE A 41 -10.75 4.21 10.81
CA PHE A 41 -10.97 5.65 10.97
C PHE A 41 -11.53 5.91 12.37
N ARG A 42 -10.64 5.86 13.36
CA ARG A 42 -11.01 5.92 14.78
C ARG A 42 -9.81 6.39 15.60
N ALA A 43 -10.07 6.95 16.78
CA ALA A 43 -8.99 7.27 17.71
C ALA A 43 -8.23 6.02 18.13
N VAL A 44 -6.90 6.11 18.27
CA VAL A 44 -6.05 4.97 18.62
C VAL A 44 -6.44 4.34 19.95
N VAL A 45 -6.86 5.18 20.91
CA VAL A 45 -7.28 4.74 22.25
C VAL A 45 -8.61 3.97 22.25
N ASP A 46 -9.44 4.18 21.24
CA ASP A 46 -10.74 3.52 21.07
C ASP A 46 -10.68 2.30 20.17
N THR A 47 -9.54 2.09 19.51
CA THR A 47 -9.32 0.94 18.62
C THR A 47 -8.70 -0.20 19.42
N PRO A 48 -9.27 -1.42 19.39
CA PRO A 48 -8.66 -2.57 20.06
C PRO A 48 -7.21 -2.77 19.60
N LEU A 49 -6.30 -3.03 20.55
CA LEU A 49 -4.87 -3.18 20.28
C LEU A 49 -4.60 -4.19 19.15
N GLU A 50 -5.27 -5.35 19.18
CA GLU A 50 -5.15 -6.39 18.16
C GLU A 50 -5.46 -5.90 16.74
N VAL A 51 -6.44 -5.02 16.60
CA VAL A 51 -6.78 -4.43 15.28
C VAL A 51 -5.63 -3.56 14.76
N ASN A 52 -5.02 -2.77 15.63
CA ASN A 52 -3.87 -1.95 15.28
C ASN A 52 -2.64 -2.80 14.96
N LEU A 53 -2.37 -3.86 15.72
CA LEU A 53 -1.27 -4.80 15.47
C LEU A 53 -1.46 -5.52 14.13
N ASN A 54 -2.64 -6.09 13.89
CA ASN A 54 -2.98 -6.74 12.62
C ASN A 54 -2.88 -5.77 11.42
N MET A 55 -3.19 -4.48 11.62
CA MET A 55 -3.01 -3.47 10.57
C MET A 55 -1.53 -3.28 10.21
N VAL A 56 -0.64 -3.25 11.21
CA VAL A 56 0.81 -3.16 10.98
C VAL A 56 1.34 -4.44 10.34
N ASP A 57 0.91 -5.60 10.82
CA ASP A 57 1.31 -6.89 10.27
C ASP A 57 0.95 -7.01 8.79
N LEU A 58 -0.31 -6.70 8.43
CA LEU A 58 -0.75 -6.79 7.04
C LEU A 58 -0.18 -5.68 6.16
N ASN A 59 -0.23 -4.42 6.62
CA ASN A 59 0.14 -3.28 5.77
C ASN A 59 1.65 -3.08 5.64
N CYS A 60 2.46 -3.54 6.61
CA CYS A 60 3.91 -3.33 6.63
C CYS A 60 4.70 -4.62 6.51
N GLN A 61 4.55 -5.54 7.46
CA GLN A 61 5.35 -6.76 7.51
C GLN A 61 5.11 -7.66 6.30
N ALA A 62 3.84 -7.87 5.93
CA ALA A 62 3.49 -8.67 4.75
C ALA A 62 4.07 -8.08 3.47
N VAL A 63 3.94 -6.76 3.27
CA VAL A 63 4.50 -6.08 2.08
C VAL A 63 6.01 -6.26 1.99
N MET A 64 6.71 -6.04 3.10
CA MET A 64 8.17 -6.23 3.16
C MET A 64 8.56 -7.69 2.87
N ALA A 65 7.90 -8.64 3.54
CA ALA A 65 8.20 -10.06 3.42
C ALA A 65 7.97 -10.59 2.00
N LEU A 66 6.82 -10.26 1.40
CA LEU A 66 6.49 -10.67 0.03
C LEU A 66 7.46 -10.07 -0.99
N CYS A 67 7.86 -8.80 -0.84
CA CYS A 67 8.90 -8.21 -1.68
C CYS A 67 10.22 -9.00 -1.54
N GLN A 68 10.70 -9.18 -0.31
CA GLN A 68 11.99 -9.85 -0.05
C GLN A 68 12.01 -11.28 -0.58
N LEU A 69 10.93 -12.04 -0.41
CA LEU A 69 10.83 -13.42 -0.88
C LEU A 69 10.70 -13.54 -2.40
N THR A 70 10.06 -12.54 -3.05
CA THR A 70 9.81 -12.59 -4.51
C THR A 70 10.99 -12.07 -5.33
N ILE A 71 11.74 -11.09 -4.85
CA ILE A 71 12.84 -10.44 -5.58
C ILE A 71 13.84 -11.43 -6.19
N PRO A 72 14.25 -12.55 -5.54
CA PRO A 72 15.16 -13.53 -6.15
C PRO A 72 14.63 -14.15 -7.46
N TYR A 73 13.33 -14.18 -7.65
CA TYR A 73 12.64 -14.79 -8.80
C TYR A 73 12.23 -13.76 -9.86
N MET A 74 12.65 -12.51 -9.71
CA MET A 74 12.29 -11.46 -10.67
C MET A 74 13.38 -11.29 -11.75
N PRO A 75 12.99 -11.29 -13.04
CA PRO A 75 13.91 -11.01 -14.14
C PRO A 75 14.22 -9.52 -14.25
N GLU A 76 15.20 -9.18 -15.08
CA GLU A 76 15.37 -7.81 -15.55
C GLU A 76 14.08 -7.33 -16.25
N GLY A 77 13.66 -6.10 -15.97
CA GLY A 77 12.36 -5.56 -16.42
C GLY A 77 11.18 -5.90 -15.49
N GLY A 78 11.38 -6.75 -14.48
CA GLY A 78 10.36 -7.06 -13.47
C GLY A 78 9.88 -5.83 -12.72
N GLN A 79 8.63 -5.86 -12.24
CA GLN A 79 7.97 -4.73 -11.58
C GLN A 79 7.35 -5.14 -10.24
N ILE A 80 7.51 -4.30 -9.23
CA ILE A 80 6.80 -4.39 -7.94
C ILE A 80 5.91 -3.16 -7.78
N ILE A 81 4.63 -3.36 -7.49
CA ILE A 81 3.68 -2.29 -7.17
C ILE A 81 3.15 -2.51 -5.76
N ASN A 82 3.53 -1.63 -4.84
CA ASN A 82 3.06 -1.65 -3.47
C ASN A 82 1.97 -0.59 -3.27
N ILE A 83 0.80 -0.98 -2.76
CA ILE A 83 -0.31 -0.06 -2.53
C ILE A 83 -0.08 0.70 -1.23
N ALA A 84 0.42 1.94 -1.36
CA ALA A 84 0.51 2.93 -0.29
C ALA A 84 -0.82 3.71 -0.16
N SER A 85 -0.77 5.01 0.04
CA SER A 85 -1.90 5.94 0.09
C SER A 85 -1.40 7.39 0.04
N VAL A 86 -2.26 8.35 -0.29
CA VAL A 86 -1.97 9.77 -0.04
C VAL A 86 -1.84 10.07 1.46
N ALA A 87 -2.44 9.27 2.33
CA ALA A 87 -2.26 9.34 3.78
C ALA A 87 -0.80 9.12 4.22
N ALA A 88 0.05 8.58 3.35
CA ALA A 88 1.48 8.40 3.59
C ALA A 88 2.29 9.71 3.67
N PHE A 89 1.73 10.84 3.21
CA PHE A 89 2.47 12.08 3.05
C PHE A 89 2.32 13.06 4.22
N GLN A 90 1.39 12.79 5.13
CA GLN A 90 1.16 13.66 6.30
C GLN A 90 0.56 12.86 7.47
N PRO A 91 0.79 13.29 8.71
CA PRO A 91 0.05 12.77 9.86
C PRO A 91 -1.43 13.14 9.73
N ILE A 92 -2.32 12.21 10.03
CA ILE A 92 -3.77 12.44 10.00
C ILE A 92 -4.36 11.91 11.31
N PRO A 93 -4.87 12.79 12.21
CA PRO A 93 -5.57 12.36 13.40
C PRO A 93 -6.71 11.38 13.08
N TYR A 94 -6.93 10.40 13.92
CA TYR A 94 -7.94 9.34 13.79
C TYR A 94 -7.72 8.35 12.62
N ILE A 95 -6.62 8.53 11.86
CA ILE A 95 -6.19 7.61 10.80
C ILE A 95 -4.67 7.33 10.98
N ASP A 96 -4.20 7.46 12.21
CA ASP A 96 -2.79 7.51 12.60
C ASP A 96 -2.02 6.23 12.25
N VAL A 97 -2.46 5.06 12.74
CA VAL A 97 -1.80 3.77 12.48
C VAL A 97 -1.84 3.43 10.99
N TYR A 98 -2.99 3.67 10.33
CA TYR A 98 -3.09 3.48 8.89
C TYR A 98 -2.15 4.40 8.12
N GLY A 99 -2.17 5.72 8.39
CA GLY A 99 -1.30 6.70 7.74
C GLY A 99 0.18 6.35 7.94
N ALA A 100 0.58 6.00 9.16
CA ALA A 100 1.94 5.57 9.49
C ALA A 100 2.35 4.30 8.73
N SER A 101 1.45 3.29 8.65
CA SER A 101 1.71 2.08 7.89
C SER A 101 1.90 2.36 6.38
N LYS A 102 1.11 3.29 5.82
CA LYS A 102 1.25 3.69 4.41
C LYS A 102 2.47 4.57 4.16
N ALA A 103 2.93 5.34 5.15
CA ALA A 103 4.22 6.05 5.10
C ALA A 103 5.40 5.06 5.10
N PHE A 104 5.32 3.97 5.88
CA PHE A 104 6.28 2.87 5.79
C PHE A 104 6.34 2.32 4.37
N VAL A 105 5.19 1.95 3.77
CA VAL A 105 5.14 1.38 2.42
C VAL A 105 5.72 2.35 1.38
N LEU A 106 5.39 3.64 1.47
CA LEU A 106 5.93 4.66 0.56
C LEU A 106 7.45 4.77 0.66
N SER A 107 7.98 4.89 1.87
CA SER A 107 9.42 5.03 2.13
C SER A 107 10.17 3.77 1.71
N PHE A 108 9.70 2.60 2.13
CA PHE A 108 10.25 1.30 1.79
C PHE A 108 10.32 1.08 0.27
N SER A 109 9.21 1.32 -0.44
CA SER A 109 9.15 1.13 -1.90
C SER A 109 10.14 2.02 -2.65
N ARG A 110 10.29 3.27 -2.22
CA ARG A 110 11.22 4.22 -2.85
C ARG A 110 12.68 3.84 -2.60
N ALA A 111 13.02 3.40 -1.40
CA ALA A 111 14.35 2.89 -1.08
C ALA A 111 14.67 1.63 -1.89
N LEU A 112 13.74 0.67 -1.87
CA LEU A 112 13.89 -0.60 -2.60
C LEU A 112 14.01 -0.39 -4.13
N ASN A 113 13.27 0.58 -4.70
CA ASN A 113 13.42 0.96 -6.11
C ASN A 113 14.85 1.42 -6.45
N ARG A 114 15.49 2.12 -5.51
CA ARG A 114 16.87 2.56 -5.69
C ARG A 114 17.87 1.40 -5.58
N GLU A 115 17.65 0.50 -4.63
CA GLU A 115 18.50 -0.67 -4.41
C GLU A 115 18.46 -1.65 -5.60
N LEU A 116 17.28 -1.87 -6.18
CA LEU A 116 17.08 -2.83 -7.27
C LEU A 116 17.39 -2.28 -8.66
N ARG A 117 17.81 -1.03 -8.74
CA ARG A 117 18.09 -0.37 -10.03
C ARG A 117 19.14 -1.11 -10.87
N SER A 118 20.20 -1.62 -10.24
CA SER A 118 21.26 -2.37 -10.92
C SER A 118 20.78 -3.74 -11.41
N ARG A 119 19.68 -4.26 -10.88
CA ARG A 119 19.05 -5.51 -11.31
C ARG A 119 17.98 -5.29 -12.39
N GLY A 120 17.74 -4.04 -12.82
CA GLY A 120 16.68 -3.72 -13.77
C GLY A 120 15.25 -3.96 -13.25
N VAL A 121 15.05 -4.13 -11.92
CA VAL A 121 13.72 -4.33 -11.32
C VAL A 121 13.18 -3.00 -10.81
N GLY A 122 11.99 -2.62 -11.30
CA GLY A 122 11.30 -1.40 -10.89
C GLY A 122 10.42 -1.63 -9.66
N VAL A 123 10.41 -0.68 -8.73
CA VAL A 123 9.49 -0.70 -7.58
C VAL A 123 8.74 0.62 -7.49
N MET A 124 7.42 0.56 -7.41
CA MET A 124 6.56 1.75 -7.36
C MET A 124 5.60 1.70 -6.19
N ALA A 125 5.54 2.79 -5.42
CA ALA A 125 4.45 3.04 -4.47
C ALA A 125 3.27 3.65 -5.21
N LEU A 126 2.15 2.94 -5.28
CA LEU A 126 0.88 3.48 -5.74
C LEU A 126 0.18 4.15 -4.56
N CYS A 127 -0.09 5.45 -4.67
CA CYS A 127 -0.69 6.27 -3.62
C CYS A 127 -2.11 6.71 -4.03
N PRO A 128 -3.13 5.86 -3.81
CA PRO A 128 -4.51 6.21 -4.05
C PRO A 128 -4.96 7.38 -3.17
N PHE A 129 -5.82 8.23 -3.72
CA PHE A 129 -6.72 9.07 -2.97
C PHE A 129 -8.01 8.29 -2.66
N TRP A 130 -9.10 8.96 -2.26
CA TRP A 130 -10.36 8.30 -2.04
C TRP A 130 -10.79 7.53 -3.30
N THR A 131 -10.84 6.22 -3.22
CA THR A 131 -11.15 5.33 -4.36
C THR A 131 -12.29 4.41 -3.97
N ARG A 132 -13.31 4.30 -4.82
CA ARG A 132 -14.50 3.48 -4.58
C ARG A 132 -14.15 1.99 -4.56
N THR A 133 -13.97 1.45 -3.37
CA THR A 133 -13.63 0.03 -3.12
C THR A 133 -14.25 -0.42 -1.80
N ALA A 134 -14.30 -1.73 -1.56
CA ALA A 134 -14.73 -2.32 -0.28
C ALA A 134 -13.83 -1.95 0.92
N PHE A 135 -12.74 -1.19 0.71
CA PHE A 135 -11.89 -0.69 1.78
C PHE A 135 -12.68 0.13 2.81
N PHE A 136 -13.64 0.94 2.36
CA PHE A 136 -14.44 1.79 3.24
C PHE A 136 -15.36 1.01 4.15
N ASP A 137 -15.93 -0.09 3.67
CA ASP A 137 -16.81 -0.95 4.47
C ASP A 137 -16.06 -1.48 5.70
N ARG A 138 -14.79 -1.83 5.53
CA ARG A 138 -13.92 -2.29 6.61
C ARG A 138 -13.36 -1.16 7.47
N ALA A 139 -13.09 0.00 6.89
CA ALA A 139 -12.53 1.15 7.60
C ALA A 139 -13.56 1.81 8.54
N THR A 140 -14.85 1.75 8.18
CA THR A 140 -15.96 2.41 8.89
C THR A 140 -16.96 1.45 9.54
N GLY A 141 -16.90 0.15 9.25
CA GLY A 141 -17.96 -0.85 9.39
C GLY A 141 -18.19 -1.48 10.79
N ASP A 142 -17.59 -0.99 11.89
CA ASP A 142 -17.79 -1.60 13.22
C ASP A 142 -18.89 -0.88 14.05
N GLY A 143 -19.99 -0.57 13.41
CA GLY A 143 -21.27 -0.22 14.01
C GLY A 143 -21.23 0.70 15.26
N GLY A 144 -21.53 1.99 15.12
CA GLY A 144 -22.07 2.77 16.22
C GLY A 144 -21.23 3.94 16.73
N GLN A 145 -20.07 4.26 16.18
CA GLN A 145 -19.41 5.55 16.47
C GLN A 145 -19.36 6.41 15.21
N GLU A 146 -19.54 7.73 15.41
CA GLU A 146 -19.55 8.70 14.33
C GLU A 146 -18.31 8.55 13.43
N ASN A 147 -18.54 8.34 12.13
CA ASN A 147 -17.50 8.39 11.12
C ASN A 147 -16.75 9.71 11.24
N VAL A 148 -15.48 9.64 11.57
CA VAL A 148 -14.60 10.82 11.67
C VAL A 148 -14.49 11.51 10.31
N VAL A 149 -14.52 10.73 9.22
CA VAL A 149 -14.50 11.25 7.86
C VAL A 149 -15.94 11.49 7.38
N LYS A 150 -16.40 12.74 7.53
CA LYS A 150 -17.79 13.15 7.17
C LYS A 150 -17.97 13.50 5.70
N LYS A 151 -16.90 13.81 4.95
CA LYS A 151 -16.95 14.21 3.54
C LYS A 151 -15.77 13.69 2.76
N TYR A 152 -16.01 13.04 1.65
CA TYR A 152 -15.01 12.60 0.69
C TYR A 152 -14.88 13.64 -0.43
N VAL A 153 -13.79 14.37 -0.45
CA VAL A 153 -13.49 15.34 -1.52
C VAL A 153 -12.87 14.58 -2.69
N ALA A 154 -13.59 14.44 -3.79
CA ALA A 154 -13.16 13.72 -4.99
C ALA A 154 -12.92 12.20 -4.76
N MET A 155 -13.91 11.39 -5.10
CA MET A 155 -13.80 9.93 -5.13
C MET A 155 -13.54 9.48 -6.57
N TYR A 156 -12.55 8.59 -6.73
CA TYR A 156 -12.12 8.09 -8.05
C TYR A 156 -12.52 6.62 -8.24
N GLU A 157 -12.65 6.20 -9.49
CA GLU A 157 -12.92 4.80 -9.81
C GLU A 157 -11.59 4.01 -9.91
N PRO A 158 -11.58 2.73 -9.47
CA PRO A 158 -10.38 1.89 -9.44
C PRO A 158 -9.70 1.76 -10.80
N GLU A 159 -10.46 1.67 -11.89
CA GLU A 159 -9.96 1.48 -13.25
C GLU A 159 -9.05 2.63 -13.69
N GLN A 160 -9.45 3.87 -13.37
CA GLN A 160 -8.66 5.07 -13.69
C GLN A 160 -7.31 5.06 -12.96
N LEU A 161 -7.34 4.64 -11.69
CA LEU A 161 -6.16 4.52 -10.87
C LEU A 161 -5.20 3.45 -11.40
N VAL A 162 -5.73 2.25 -11.73
CA VAL A 162 -4.93 1.14 -12.26
C VAL A 162 -4.30 1.50 -13.61
N GLN A 163 -5.06 2.10 -14.52
CA GLN A 163 -4.54 2.57 -15.81
C GLN A 163 -3.41 3.60 -15.63
N ARG A 164 -3.55 4.49 -14.66
CA ARG A 164 -2.49 5.45 -14.35
C ARG A 164 -1.26 4.77 -13.76
N ALA A 165 -1.47 3.87 -12.80
CA ALA A 165 -0.39 3.12 -12.15
C ALA A 165 0.43 2.34 -13.19
N TRP A 166 -0.23 1.64 -14.09
CA TRP A 166 0.42 0.88 -15.16
C TRP A 166 1.26 1.75 -16.09
N ARG A 167 0.74 2.90 -16.50
CA ARG A 167 1.51 3.87 -17.31
C ARG A 167 2.71 4.44 -16.58
N ASP A 168 2.57 4.72 -15.29
CA ASP A 168 3.64 5.28 -14.47
C ASP A 168 4.73 4.22 -14.18
N ALA A 169 4.35 2.95 -13.92
CA ALA A 169 5.28 1.84 -13.76
C ALA A 169 6.13 1.62 -15.02
N LYS A 170 5.50 1.57 -16.21
CA LYS A 170 6.22 1.47 -17.50
C LYS A 170 7.17 2.63 -17.77
N ARG A 171 7.00 3.78 -17.12
CA ARG A 171 7.88 4.95 -17.19
C ARG A 171 8.97 4.97 -16.12
N GLY A 172 9.06 3.91 -15.32
CA GLY A 172 10.05 3.78 -14.25
C GLY A 172 9.84 4.74 -13.08
N LYS A 173 8.61 5.21 -12.83
CA LYS A 173 8.33 6.08 -11.69
C LYS A 173 8.33 5.30 -10.38
N ASP A 174 8.90 5.89 -9.34
CA ASP A 174 8.92 5.36 -7.99
C ASP A 174 7.62 5.63 -7.21
N VAL A 175 6.82 6.62 -7.65
CA VAL A 175 5.53 6.98 -7.03
C VAL A 175 4.49 7.26 -8.11
N SER A 176 3.30 6.69 -7.97
CA SER A 176 2.14 6.99 -8.81
C SER A 176 1.00 7.56 -7.98
N GLN A 177 0.40 8.65 -8.48
CA GLN A 177 -0.77 9.31 -7.90
C GLN A 177 -1.75 9.67 -9.00
N PHE A 178 -3.04 9.42 -8.76
CA PHE A 178 -4.10 9.80 -9.68
C PHE A 178 -4.92 10.98 -9.13
N GLY A 179 -5.24 11.92 -10.03
CA GLY A 179 -6.07 13.07 -9.73
C GLY A 179 -5.27 14.33 -9.33
N PHE A 180 -5.84 15.48 -9.69
CA PHE A 180 -5.23 16.78 -9.39
C PHE A 180 -5.24 17.07 -7.90
N VAL A 181 -6.35 16.78 -7.21
CA VAL A 181 -6.51 17.03 -5.77
C VAL A 181 -5.44 16.29 -4.96
N ALA A 182 -5.24 14.99 -5.24
CA ALA A 182 -4.22 14.17 -4.58
C ALA A 182 -2.81 14.76 -4.75
N ARG A 183 -2.47 15.14 -5.98
CA ARG A 183 -1.16 15.70 -6.31
C ARG A 183 -0.94 17.07 -5.70
N PHE A 184 -1.96 17.92 -5.67
CA PHE A 184 -1.92 19.24 -5.06
C PHE A 184 -1.73 19.12 -3.55
N GLN A 185 -2.54 18.30 -2.88
CA GLN A 185 -2.44 18.06 -1.44
C GLN A 185 -1.04 17.54 -1.06
N THR A 186 -0.53 16.52 -1.74
CA THR A 186 0.80 15.96 -1.44
C THR A 186 1.94 16.92 -1.82
N GLY A 187 1.70 17.87 -2.73
CA GLY A 187 2.61 18.97 -3.00
C GLY A 187 2.68 19.96 -1.83
N LEU A 188 1.54 20.32 -1.26
CA LEU A 188 1.45 21.19 -0.11
C LEU A 188 2.14 20.60 1.13
N THR A 189 1.96 19.30 1.39
CA THR A 189 2.60 18.64 2.55
C THR A 189 4.13 18.65 2.51
N LYS A 190 4.73 18.87 1.34
CA LYS A 190 6.19 19.02 1.20
C LYS A 190 6.69 20.44 1.46
N LEU A 191 5.81 21.42 1.35
CA LEU A 191 6.17 22.84 1.45
C LEU A 191 5.77 23.45 2.79
N LEU A 192 4.69 22.95 3.39
CA LEU A 192 4.14 23.48 4.63
C LEU A 192 4.51 22.58 5.83
N PRO A 193 4.71 23.20 7.02
CA PRO A 193 4.82 22.43 8.26
C PRO A 193 3.60 21.54 8.48
N HIS A 194 3.80 20.34 9.00
CA HIS A 194 2.70 19.38 9.23
C HIS A 194 1.61 19.95 10.14
N SER A 195 1.95 20.85 11.09
CA SER A 195 0.99 21.53 11.96
C SER A 195 -0.04 22.40 11.21
N LEU A 196 0.26 22.80 9.97
CA LEU A 196 -0.66 23.59 9.14
C LEU A 196 -1.51 22.73 8.19
N VAL A 197 -1.17 21.46 8.02
CA VAL A 197 -1.85 20.54 7.09
C VAL A 197 -2.55 19.37 7.82
N MET A 198 -2.45 19.33 9.14
CA MET A 198 -3.24 18.50 10.04
C MET A 198 -4.56 19.20 10.38
#